data_2990f816747c07c2bb20f8722992c488
#
_entry.id   2990f816747c07c2bb20f8722992c488
#
_cell.length_a   1.000
_cell.length_b   1.000
_cell.length_c   1.000
_cell.angle_alpha   90.00
_cell.angle_beta   90.00
_cell.angle_gamma   90.00
#
_symmetry.space_group_name_H-M   'P 1'
#
loop_
_entity.id
_entity.type
_entity.pdbx_description
1 polymer ?
#
loop_
_entity_poly.entity_id
_entity_poly.type
_entity_poly.pdbx_seq_one_letter_code
_entity_poly.pdbx_strand_id
1 'polypeptide(L)'
;MRYIGAHVSAAGGVFNAPINAAKIGANAFALFTKNQRQWSAKELSEGEIEQFKANLKASGISADHVLPHASYLINLGHPEKEARTKSLEAFIDEIERASKLGLKLLNFHPGSHLKQISQNECLDNI
;
A
#
# COMPACT_ATOMS: atom_id res chain seq x y z
N MET A 1 19.28 -10.30 -13.20
CA MET A 1 18.41 -9.23 -13.73
C MET A 1 18.20 -8.16 -12.66
N ARG A 2 18.20 -6.93 -13.03
CA ARG A 2 17.86 -5.83 -12.11
C ARG A 2 16.39 -5.48 -12.25
N TYR A 3 15.71 -5.27 -11.12
CA TYR A 3 14.33 -4.82 -11.10
C TYR A 3 14.31 -3.33 -10.81
N ILE A 4 13.83 -2.57 -11.76
CA ILE A 4 13.79 -1.11 -11.71
C ILE A 4 12.39 -0.65 -12.08
N GLY A 5 11.87 0.26 -11.30
CA GLY A 5 10.55 0.82 -11.52
C GLY A 5 10.35 2.14 -10.78
N ALA A 6 9.11 2.54 -10.70
CA ALA A 6 8.71 3.77 -10.04
C ALA A 6 7.47 3.54 -9.17
N HIS A 7 7.16 4.49 -8.33
CA HIS A 7 5.86 4.60 -7.71
C HIS A 7 4.91 5.17 -8.77
N VAL A 8 4.04 4.31 -9.31
CA VAL A 8 3.16 4.68 -10.42
C VAL A 8 1.77 5.09 -9.93
N SER A 9 1.09 5.88 -10.73
CA SER A 9 -0.28 6.30 -10.43
C SER A 9 -1.26 5.13 -10.53
N ALA A 10 -2.20 5.08 -9.59
CA ALA A 10 -3.37 4.23 -9.61
C ALA A 10 -4.66 5.05 -9.83
N ALA A 11 -4.55 6.28 -10.33
CA ALA A 11 -5.69 7.14 -10.59
C ALA A 11 -6.70 6.46 -11.54
N GLY A 12 -7.97 6.54 -11.19
CA GLY A 12 -9.05 5.88 -11.92
C GLY A 12 -9.28 4.41 -11.56
N GLY A 13 -8.39 3.80 -10.78
CA GLY A 13 -8.47 2.44 -10.29
C GLY A 13 -7.10 1.77 -10.20
N VAL A 14 -6.94 0.85 -9.25
CA VAL A 14 -5.68 0.12 -9.04
C VAL A 14 -5.22 -0.63 -10.28
N PHE A 15 -6.15 -1.08 -11.12
CA PHE A 15 -5.87 -1.81 -12.35
C PHE A 15 -5.11 -0.98 -13.40
N ASN A 16 -5.05 0.34 -13.25
CA ASN A 16 -4.25 1.22 -14.10
C ASN A 16 -2.75 1.19 -13.73
N ALA A 17 -2.39 0.83 -12.52
CA ALA A 17 -1.00 0.84 -12.06
C ALA A 17 -0.09 -0.08 -12.90
N PRO A 18 -0.43 -1.35 -13.18
CA PRO A 18 0.38 -2.21 -14.06
C PRO A 18 0.55 -1.63 -15.48
N ILE A 19 -0.50 -1.01 -16.01
CA ILE A 19 -0.46 -0.36 -17.33
C ILE A 19 0.52 0.81 -17.32
N ASN A 20 0.45 1.65 -16.28
CA ASN A 20 1.33 2.80 -16.13
C ASN A 20 2.80 2.37 -15.97
N ALA A 21 3.05 1.29 -15.22
CA ALA A 21 4.39 0.72 -15.08
C ALA A 21 4.93 0.20 -16.43
N ALA A 22 4.12 -0.52 -17.19
CA ALA A 22 4.50 -1.02 -18.50
C ALA A 22 4.85 0.11 -19.50
N LYS A 23 4.09 1.20 -19.45
CA LYS A 23 4.32 2.37 -20.33
C LYS A 23 5.70 3.02 -20.15
N ILE A 24 6.27 2.95 -18.96
CA ILE A 24 7.60 3.50 -18.68
C ILE A 24 8.71 2.45 -18.80
N GLY A 25 8.38 1.24 -19.24
CA GLY A 25 9.36 0.16 -19.39
C GLY A 25 9.84 -0.42 -18.06
N ALA A 26 9.08 -0.24 -16.97
CA ALA A 26 9.40 -0.77 -15.66
C ALA A 26 9.19 -2.28 -15.61
N ASN A 27 9.99 -2.98 -14.79
CA ASN A 27 9.81 -4.40 -14.47
C ASN A 27 9.54 -4.64 -12.97
N ALA A 28 9.31 -3.56 -12.24
CA ALA A 28 8.86 -3.51 -10.85
C ALA A 28 8.11 -2.19 -10.64
N PHE A 29 7.23 -2.10 -9.67
CA PHE A 29 6.59 -0.83 -9.32
C PHE A 29 6.03 -0.82 -7.90
N ALA A 30 5.82 0.37 -7.37
CA ALA A 30 5.05 0.62 -6.17
C ALA A 30 3.76 1.37 -6.52
N LEU A 31 2.75 1.23 -5.66
CA LEU A 31 1.47 1.90 -5.82
C LEU A 31 0.81 2.14 -4.46
N PHE A 32 -0.09 3.10 -4.39
CA PHE A 32 -1.10 3.16 -3.34
C PHE A 32 -2.34 2.38 -3.79
N THR A 33 -2.86 1.50 -2.94
CA THR A 33 -4.09 0.73 -3.25
C THR A 33 -5.36 1.52 -2.98
N LYS A 34 -5.24 2.65 -2.28
CA LYS A 34 -6.28 3.65 -2.02
C LYS A 34 -5.64 5.02 -1.88
N ASN A 35 -6.45 6.09 -1.81
CA ASN A 35 -5.92 7.42 -1.58
C ASN A 35 -5.15 7.47 -0.24
N GLN A 36 -3.86 7.78 -0.31
CA GLN A 36 -2.94 7.79 0.83
C GLN A 36 -3.23 8.87 1.88
N ARG A 37 -4.14 9.79 1.58
CA ARG A 37 -4.57 10.89 2.47
C ARG A 37 -5.95 10.66 3.09
N GLN A 38 -6.54 9.49 2.87
CA GLN A 38 -7.86 9.13 3.40
C GLN A 38 -7.76 7.90 4.28
N TRP A 39 -8.49 7.92 5.40
CA TRP A 39 -8.56 6.82 6.35
C TRP A 39 -9.32 5.61 5.81
N SER A 40 -10.37 5.86 5.07
CA SER A 40 -11.21 4.83 4.50
C SER A 40 -11.30 4.97 2.99
N ALA A 41 -11.52 3.86 2.33
CA ALA A 41 -11.80 3.80 0.91
C ALA A 41 -12.85 2.72 0.65
N LYS A 42 -13.53 2.83 -0.48
CA LYS A 42 -14.40 1.78 -0.96
C LYS A 42 -13.63 0.46 -1.09
N GLU A 43 -14.25 -0.64 -0.72
CA GLU A 43 -13.66 -1.97 -0.95
C GLU A 43 -13.37 -2.18 -2.44
N LEU A 44 -12.31 -2.93 -2.71
CA LEU A 44 -12.01 -3.38 -4.06
C LEU A 44 -13.10 -4.35 -4.51
N SER A 45 -13.74 -4.05 -5.64
CA SER A 45 -14.69 -4.97 -6.26
C SER A 45 -13.96 -6.17 -6.87
N GLU A 46 -14.66 -7.28 -7.05
CA GLU A 46 -14.12 -8.45 -7.75
C GLU A 46 -13.64 -8.08 -9.15
N GLY A 47 -14.38 -7.23 -9.87
CA GLY A 47 -14.00 -6.76 -11.20
C GLY A 47 -12.69 -5.96 -11.20
N GLU A 48 -12.49 -5.07 -10.21
CA GLU A 48 -11.23 -4.33 -10.07
C GLU A 48 -10.04 -5.25 -9.77
N ILE A 49 -10.26 -6.26 -8.91
CA ILE A 49 -9.23 -7.25 -8.56
C ILE A 49 -8.84 -8.08 -9.78
N GLU A 50 -9.82 -8.59 -10.51
CA GLU A 50 -9.60 -9.39 -11.72
C GLU A 50 -8.89 -8.57 -12.80
N GLN A 51 -9.32 -7.33 -13.00
CA GLN A 51 -8.71 -6.43 -13.97
C GLN A 51 -7.26 -6.06 -13.61
N PHE A 52 -6.99 -5.84 -12.32
CA PHE A 52 -5.62 -5.63 -11.84
C PHE A 52 -4.74 -6.84 -12.17
N LYS A 53 -5.19 -8.05 -11.83
CA LYS A 53 -4.45 -9.29 -12.08
C LYS A 53 -4.22 -9.54 -13.57
N ALA A 54 -5.23 -9.28 -14.39
CA ALA A 54 -5.14 -9.41 -15.84
C ALA A 54 -4.12 -8.41 -16.44
N ASN A 55 -4.18 -7.15 -16.02
CA ASN A 55 -3.27 -6.11 -16.47
C ASN A 55 -1.83 -6.36 -15.98
N LEU A 56 -1.67 -6.86 -14.76
CA LEU A 56 -0.36 -7.25 -14.24
C LEU A 56 0.26 -8.37 -15.06
N LYS A 57 -0.53 -9.40 -15.37
CA LYS A 57 -0.09 -10.49 -16.25
C LYS A 57 0.29 -9.99 -17.65
N ALA A 58 -0.54 -9.12 -18.23
CA ALA A 58 -0.27 -8.53 -19.55
C ALA A 58 0.99 -7.65 -19.57
N SER A 59 1.31 -6.99 -18.46
CA SER A 59 2.54 -6.18 -18.33
C SER A 59 3.82 -7.01 -18.28
N GLY A 60 3.72 -8.31 -17.98
CA GLY A 60 4.87 -9.18 -17.77
C GLY A 60 5.59 -8.97 -16.43
N ILE A 61 5.06 -8.11 -15.55
CA ILE A 61 5.64 -7.83 -14.23
C ILE A 61 5.11 -8.86 -13.23
N SER A 62 6.03 -9.53 -12.51
CA SER A 62 5.65 -10.47 -11.45
C SER A 62 5.06 -9.74 -10.25
N ALA A 63 4.05 -10.34 -9.60
CA ALA A 63 3.52 -9.86 -8.34
C ALA A 63 4.58 -9.76 -7.22
N ASP A 64 5.64 -10.55 -7.29
CA ASP A 64 6.77 -10.49 -6.36
C ASP A 64 7.60 -9.19 -6.47
N HIS A 65 7.41 -8.43 -7.54
CA HIS A 65 8.09 -7.16 -7.79
C HIS A 65 7.14 -5.96 -7.73
N VAL A 66 6.00 -6.14 -7.09
CA VAL A 66 5.03 -5.06 -6.84
C VAL A 66 4.99 -4.78 -5.34
N LEU A 67 5.21 -3.51 -4.99
CA LEU A 67 5.28 -3.06 -3.61
C LEU A 67 4.16 -2.06 -3.31
N PRO A 68 3.02 -2.49 -2.77
CA PRO A 68 2.03 -1.56 -2.25
C PRO A 68 2.62 -0.72 -1.12
N HIS A 69 2.23 0.53 -1.06
CA HIS A 69 2.59 1.45 0.01
C HIS A 69 1.34 1.82 0.80
N ALA A 70 1.41 1.67 2.12
CA ALA A 70 0.32 2.04 3.01
C ALA A 70 0.13 3.56 3.08
N SER A 71 -1.05 3.98 3.52
CA SER A 71 -1.39 5.39 3.74
C SER A 71 -0.40 6.07 4.69
N TYR A 72 -0.08 7.34 4.40
CA TYR A 72 0.73 8.20 5.28
C TYR A 72 0.08 8.53 6.62
N LEU A 73 -1.23 8.32 6.76
CA LEU A 73 -1.97 8.62 7.98
C LEU A 73 -1.73 7.58 9.09
N ILE A 74 -1.23 6.40 8.74
CA ILE A 74 -1.00 5.31 9.69
C ILE A 74 0.19 5.65 10.58
N ASN A 75 -0.05 5.63 11.90
CA ASN A 75 0.95 5.78 12.93
C ASN A 75 0.67 4.75 14.05
N LEU A 76 1.29 3.58 13.96
CA LEU A 76 1.11 2.50 14.93
C LEU A 76 1.78 2.79 16.29
N GLY A 77 2.71 3.75 16.31
CA GLY A 77 3.38 4.24 17.52
C GLY A 77 2.74 5.48 18.14
N HIS A 78 1.56 5.88 17.71
CA HIS A 78 0.92 7.11 18.15
C HIS A 78 0.76 7.15 19.68
N PRO A 79 1.01 8.31 20.34
CA PRO A 79 0.85 8.45 21.79
C PRO A 79 -0.55 8.13 22.32
N GLU A 80 -1.58 8.50 21.57
CA GLU A 80 -2.98 8.29 21.96
C GLU A 80 -3.49 6.92 21.49
N LYS A 81 -4.09 6.16 22.40
CA LYS A 81 -4.60 4.81 22.14
C LYS A 81 -5.65 4.77 21.04
N GLU A 82 -6.58 5.71 21.01
CA GLU A 82 -7.64 5.75 19.98
C GLU A 82 -7.05 5.95 18.59
N ALA A 83 -6.06 6.83 18.46
CA ALA A 83 -5.37 7.06 17.20
C ALA A 83 -4.56 5.83 16.76
N ARG A 84 -3.96 5.08 17.71
CA ARG A 84 -3.30 3.79 17.40
C ARG A 84 -4.30 2.76 16.88
N THR A 85 -5.45 2.63 17.55
CA THR A 85 -6.51 1.70 17.12
C THR A 85 -6.97 2.01 15.71
N LYS A 86 -7.23 3.27 15.41
CA LYS A 86 -7.61 3.72 14.06
C LYS A 86 -6.52 3.41 13.02
N SER A 87 -5.26 3.61 13.39
CA SER A 87 -4.11 3.28 12.53
C SER A 87 -4.00 1.78 12.30
N LEU A 88 -4.21 0.96 13.33
CA LEU A 88 -4.20 -0.49 13.20
C LEU A 88 -5.30 -1.00 12.26
N GLU A 89 -6.50 -0.51 12.40
CA GLU A 89 -7.63 -0.86 11.51
C GLU A 89 -7.32 -0.48 10.06
N ALA A 90 -6.77 0.71 9.84
CA ALA A 90 -6.35 1.16 8.51
C ALA A 90 -5.21 0.29 7.94
N PHE A 91 -4.27 -0.12 8.78
CA PHE A 91 -3.16 -0.99 8.38
C PHE A 91 -3.65 -2.40 8.00
N ILE A 92 -4.58 -2.96 8.75
CA ILE A 92 -5.23 -4.24 8.42
C ILE A 92 -5.93 -4.15 7.06
N ASP A 93 -6.67 -3.08 6.80
CA ASP A 93 -7.31 -2.85 5.50
C ASP A 93 -6.29 -2.81 4.35
N GLU A 94 -5.15 -2.16 4.54
CA GLU A 94 -4.05 -2.15 3.55
C GLU A 94 -3.51 -3.56 3.26
N ILE A 95 -3.33 -4.37 4.30
CA ILE A 95 -2.89 -5.77 4.16
C ILE A 95 -3.93 -6.59 3.38
N GLU A 96 -5.19 -6.44 3.72
CA GLU A 96 -6.29 -7.15 3.05
C GLU A 96 -6.39 -6.76 1.57
N ARG A 97 -6.27 -5.47 1.25
CA ARG A 97 -6.28 -4.97 -0.13
C ARG A 97 -5.13 -5.55 -0.94
N ALA A 98 -3.91 -5.53 -0.38
CA ALA A 98 -2.75 -6.12 -1.03
C ALA A 98 -2.94 -7.63 -1.26
N SER A 99 -3.44 -8.34 -0.26
CA SER A 99 -3.73 -9.77 -0.35
C SER A 99 -4.76 -10.10 -1.44
N LYS A 100 -5.86 -9.34 -1.51
CA LYS A 100 -6.89 -9.51 -2.55
C LYS A 100 -6.33 -9.33 -3.97
N LEU A 101 -5.37 -8.42 -4.13
CA LEU A 101 -4.67 -8.20 -5.39
C LEU A 101 -3.61 -9.27 -5.72
N GLY A 102 -3.38 -10.23 -4.82
CA GLY A 102 -2.38 -11.28 -4.97
C GLY A 102 -0.95 -10.81 -4.70
N LEU A 103 -0.79 -9.69 -3.99
CA LEU A 103 0.50 -9.12 -3.64
C LEU A 103 0.98 -9.65 -2.29
N LYS A 104 2.29 -9.79 -2.13
CA LYS A 104 2.91 -10.42 -0.96
C LYS A 104 3.67 -9.46 -0.07
N LEU A 105 3.84 -8.24 -0.52
CA LEU A 105 4.64 -7.21 0.14
C LEU A 105 3.75 -6.03 0.51
N LEU A 106 4.15 -5.31 1.53
CA LEU A 106 3.55 -4.03 1.89
C LEU A 106 4.63 -3.16 2.55
N ASN A 107 4.84 -1.97 1.99
CA ASN A 107 5.72 -0.97 2.59
C ASN A 107 4.88 0.00 3.43
N PHE A 108 5.37 0.36 4.61
CA PHE A 108 4.68 1.28 5.50
C PHE A 108 5.67 2.06 6.37
N HIS A 109 5.23 3.21 6.86
CA HIS A 109 5.93 3.95 7.91
C HIS A 109 5.39 3.46 9.26
N PRO A 110 6.21 2.85 10.12
CA PRO A 110 5.70 2.22 11.35
C PRO A 110 5.03 3.19 12.30
N GLY A 111 5.61 4.38 12.48
CA GLY A 111 5.02 5.39 13.32
C GLY A 111 5.96 6.50 13.73
N SER A 112 5.44 7.38 14.58
CA SER A 112 6.14 8.53 15.14
C SER A 112 5.68 8.79 16.55
N HIS A 113 6.62 9.14 17.44
CA HIS A 113 6.33 9.51 18.82
C HIS A 113 5.71 10.92 18.96
N LEU A 114 5.65 11.69 17.88
CA LEU A 114 5.13 13.08 17.81
C LEU A 114 5.76 14.01 18.86
N LYS A 115 6.91 13.66 19.41
CA LYS A 115 7.59 14.35 20.54
C LYS A 115 6.73 14.43 21.83
N GLN A 116 5.75 13.55 21.97
CA GLN A 116 4.83 13.49 23.12
C GLN A 116 5.15 12.34 24.07
N ILE A 117 5.80 11.30 23.59
CA ILE A 117 6.27 10.14 24.35
C ILE A 117 7.73 9.86 23.99
N SER A 118 8.38 8.97 24.73
CA SER A 118 9.74 8.54 24.40
C SER A 118 9.77 7.68 23.14
N GLN A 119 10.94 7.59 22.52
CA GLN A 119 11.15 6.70 21.38
C GLN A 119 10.87 5.23 21.74
N ASN A 120 11.26 4.82 22.94
CA ASN A 120 11.03 3.44 23.40
C ASN A 120 9.54 3.15 23.55
N GLU A 121 8.78 4.03 24.18
CA GLU A 121 7.32 3.88 24.27
C GLU A 121 6.66 3.82 22.87
N CYS A 122 7.14 4.64 21.93
CA CYS A 122 6.65 4.60 20.57
C CYS A 122 6.92 3.24 19.91
N LEU A 123 8.13 2.68 20.09
CA LEU A 123 8.50 1.37 19.56
C LEU A 123 7.70 0.24 20.23
N ASP A 124 7.46 0.35 21.53
CA ASP A 124 6.65 -0.62 22.27
C ASP A 124 5.17 -0.62 21.82
N ASN A 125 4.69 0.50 21.31
CA ASN A 125 3.33 0.63 20.78
C ASN A 125 3.18 -0.02 19.39
N ILE A 126 4.26 -0.11 18.63
CA ILE A 126 4.28 -0.71 17.28
C ILE A 126 4.31 -2.24 17.37
#